data_586582ec2e945265454deacdb5e36fb4
#
_entry.id   586582ec2e945265454deacdb5e36fb4
#
_cell.length_a   1.000
_cell.length_b   1.000
_cell.length_c   1.000
_cell.angle_alpha   90.00
_cell.angle_beta   90.00
_cell.angle_gamma   90.00
#
_symmetry.space_group_name_H-M   'P 1'
#
loop_
_entity.id
_entity.type
_entity.pdbx_description
1 polymer ?
#
loop_
_entity_poly.entity_id
_entity_poly.type
_entity_poly.pdbx_seq_one_letter_code
_entity_poly.pdbx_strand_id
1 'polypeptide(L)'
;MQEEILTTIHNIPIKRNFILNLPYNPSLKDRAKALRKAGNFSEVVFWKEVRNKSFWNIDFDRQRIIGNYIVDFYVKALGLVIEIDGEIHNFQE
;
A
#
# COMPACT_ATOMS: atom_id res chain seq x y z
N MET A 1 -23.61 15.03 -4.56
CA MET A 1 -22.23 14.91 -4.14
C MET A 1 -21.36 14.54 -5.31
N GLN A 2 -20.28 15.23 -5.49
CA GLN A 2 -19.43 14.98 -6.63
C GLN A 2 -18.40 13.93 -6.29
N GLU A 3 -18.14 13.08 -7.24
CA GLU A 3 -17.05 12.13 -7.11
C GLU A 3 -15.80 12.77 -7.62
N GLU A 4 -14.71 12.58 -6.88
CA GLU A 4 -13.42 13.09 -7.30
C GLU A 4 -12.68 12.03 -8.07
N ILE A 5 -12.06 12.43 -9.14
CA ILE A 5 -11.23 11.55 -9.93
C ILE A 5 -9.78 11.70 -9.44
N LEU A 6 -9.19 10.61 -8.99
CA LEU A 6 -7.80 10.61 -8.56
C LEU A 6 -6.87 10.70 -9.77
N THR A 7 -7.10 9.85 -10.75
CA THR A 7 -6.28 9.79 -11.95
C THR A 7 -7.04 9.02 -13.01
N THR A 8 -6.49 8.95 -14.20
CA THR A 8 -7.08 8.18 -15.29
C THR A 8 -6.04 7.21 -15.80
N ILE A 9 -6.40 5.92 -15.86
CA ILE A 9 -5.51 4.87 -16.34
C ILE A 9 -6.14 4.26 -17.57
N HIS A 10 -5.46 4.33 -18.69
CA HIS A 10 -5.96 3.81 -19.97
C HIS A 10 -7.36 4.31 -20.26
N ASN A 11 -7.58 5.62 -20.06
CA ASN A 11 -8.85 6.30 -20.28
C ASN A 11 -9.96 5.87 -19.32
N ILE A 12 -9.62 5.15 -18.26
CA ILE A 12 -10.58 4.76 -17.23
C ILE A 12 -10.35 5.66 -16.02
N PRO A 13 -11.36 6.43 -15.62
CA PRO A 13 -11.19 7.29 -14.45
C PRO A 13 -11.19 6.45 -13.18
N ILE A 14 -10.24 6.74 -12.31
CA ILE A 14 -10.10 6.08 -11.02
C ILE A 14 -10.58 7.06 -9.97
N LYS A 15 -11.65 6.71 -9.28
CA LYS A 15 -12.29 7.60 -8.34
C LYS A 15 -11.66 7.49 -6.96
N ARG A 16 -11.64 8.60 -6.24
CA ARG A 16 -11.17 8.58 -4.87
C ARG A 16 -12.13 7.82 -3.98
N ASN A 17 -11.56 7.11 -3.02
CA ASN A 17 -12.35 6.38 -2.05
C ASN A 17 -11.61 6.44 -0.72
N PHE A 18 -11.57 7.65 -0.14
CA PHE A 18 -10.80 7.90 1.04
C PHE A 18 -11.55 7.40 2.28
N ILE A 19 -10.88 6.65 3.12
CA ILE A 19 -11.47 6.12 4.35
C ILE A 19 -10.97 6.93 5.52
N LEU A 20 -11.91 7.54 6.24
CA LEU A 20 -11.57 8.36 7.41
C LEU A 20 -11.42 7.50 8.65
N ASN A 21 -10.62 8.01 9.58
CA ASN A 21 -10.56 7.44 10.94
C ASN A 21 -10.14 5.98 10.98
N LEU A 22 -9.11 5.65 10.21
CA LEU A 22 -8.55 4.31 10.30
C LEU A 22 -7.98 4.10 11.70
N PRO A 23 -8.18 2.92 12.28
CA PRO A 23 -7.59 2.64 13.58
C PRO A 23 -6.08 2.62 13.50
N TYR A 24 -5.43 2.93 14.60
CA TYR A 24 -3.98 3.05 14.60
C TYR A 24 -3.43 2.65 15.95
N ASN A 25 -2.51 1.71 15.97
CA ASN A 25 -1.84 1.28 17.18
C ASN A 25 -0.40 1.79 17.17
N PRO A 26 -0.10 2.85 17.93
CA PRO A 26 1.24 3.43 17.89
C PRO A 26 2.33 2.51 18.43
N SER A 27 1.98 1.47 19.18
CA SER A 27 3.00 0.55 19.67
C SER A 27 3.62 -0.27 18.55
N LEU A 28 3.06 -0.24 17.35
CA LEU A 28 3.61 -0.94 16.21
C LEU A 28 4.61 -0.11 15.39
N LYS A 29 4.88 1.13 15.80
CA LYS A 29 5.74 2.01 15.02
C LYS A 29 7.13 1.45 14.80
N ASP A 30 7.74 0.93 15.86
CA ASP A 30 9.11 0.42 15.73
C ASP A 30 9.15 -0.81 14.83
N ARG A 31 8.13 -1.66 14.94
CA ARG A 31 8.05 -2.84 14.09
C ARG A 31 7.87 -2.44 12.62
N ALA A 32 7.00 -1.47 12.35
CA ALA A 32 6.80 -1.01 10.98
C ALA A 32 8.08 -0.43 10.39
N LYS A 33 8.83 0.32 11.21
CA LYS A 33 10.09 0.88 10.76
C LYS A 33 11.09 -0.22 10.45
N ALA A 34 11.15 -1.26 11.29
CA ALA A 34 12.04 -2.38 11.07
C ALA A 34 11.67 -3.13 9.79
N LEU A 35 10.39 -3.31 9.54
CA LEU A 35 9.91 -4.00 8.34
C LEU A 35 10.25 -3.21 7.07
N ARG A 36 10.18 -1.88 7.13
CA ARG A 36 10.57 -1.08 5.97
C ARG A 36 12.04 -1.27 5.59
N LYS A 37 12.89 -1.56 6.58
CA LYS A 37 14.29 -1.80 6.30
C LYS A 37 14.56 -3.21 5.82
N ALA A 38 13.72 -4.16 6.25
CA ALA A 38 13.98 -5.57 6.02
C ALA A 38 13.15 -6.20 4.93
N GLY A 39 12.35 -5.44 4.20
CA GLY A 39 11.39 -5.96 3.23
C GLY A 39 11.96 -7.02 2.32
N ASN A 40 11.13 -7.96 1.91
CA ASN A 40 11.59 -9.02 1.03
C ASN A 40 11.75 -8.50 -0.40
N PHE A 41 12.34 -9.34 -1.24
CA PHE A 41 12.68 -8.93 -2.60
C PHE A 41 11.47 -8.45 -3.39
N SER A 42 10.36 -9.18 -3.30
CA SER A 42 9.15 -8.81 -4.05
C SER A 42 8.61 -7.46 -3.61
N GLU A 43 8.63 -7.19 -2.31
CA GLU A 43 8.20 -5.89 -1.80
C GLU A 43 9.11 -4.78 -2.29
N VAL A 44 10.41 -5.03 -2.31
CA VAL A 44 11.36 -4.02 -2.78
C VAL A 44 11.14 -3.71 -4.25
N VAL A 45 10.93 -4.72 -5.07
CA VAL A 45 10.67 -4.53 -6.50
C VAL A 45 9.38 -3.73 -6.70
N PHE A 46 8.32 -4.10 -5.99
CA PHE A 46 7.06 -3.39 -6.12
C PHE A 46 7.21 -1.94 -5.69
N TRP A 47 7.87 -1.70 -4.56
CA TRP A 47 8.05 -0.36 -4.04
C TRP A 47 8.80 0.54 -5.03
N LYS A 48 9.83 0.00 -5.68
CA LYS A 48 10.56 0.77 -6.67
C LYS A 48 9.69 1.22 -7.83
N GLU A 49 8.68 0.42 -8.17
CA GLU A 49 7.81 0.76 -9.28
C GLU A 49 6.75 1.79 -8.91
N VAL A 50 6.36 1.86 -7.65
CA VAL A 50 5.21 2.70 -7.28
C VAL A 50 5.59 3.91 -6.43
N ARG A 51 6.80 3.96 -5.88
CA ARG A 51 7.18 5.06 -4.99
C ARG A 51 7.27 6.36 -5.75
N ASN A 52 7.21 7.46 -5.00
CA ASN A 52 7.35 8.81 -5.56
C ASN A 52 6.30 9.09 -6.64
N LYS A 53 5.12 8.50 -6.49
CA LYS A 53 4.01 8.71 -7.42
C LYS A 53 4.34 8.30 -8.84
N SER A 54 5.29 7.38 -9.03
CA SER A 54 5.70 7.00 -10.38
C SER A 54 4.68 6.11 -11.08
N PHE A 55 3.73 5.50 -10.33
CA PHE A 55 2.68 4.71 -10.94
C PHE A 55 1.43 5.59 -11.05
N TRP A 56 1.20 6.16 -12.23
CA TRP A 56 0.00 6.95 -12.53
C TRP A 56 -0.29 8.06 -11.52
N ASN A 57 0.78 8.62 -10.94
CA ASN A 57 0.70 9.72 -9.99
C ASN A 57 -0.08 9.35 -8.72
N ILE A 58 -0.06 8.10 -8.35
CA ILE A 58 -0.74 7.60 -7.16
C ILE A 58 0.29 7.46 -6.03
N ASP A 59 -0.09 7.91 -4.85
CA ASP A 59 0.77 7.88 -3.68
C ASP A 59 0.53 6.58 -2.91
N PHE A 60 1.59 5.79 -2.73
CA PHE A 60 1.54 4.53 -2.00
C PHE A 60 2.32 4.67 -0.70
N ASP A 61 1.72 4.24 0.41
CA ASP A 61 2.43 4.13 1.68
C ASP A 61 2.89 2.69 1.83
N ARG A 62 4.05 2.48 2.44
CA ARG A 62 4.49 1.11 2.69
C ARG A 62 4.55 0.86 4.18
N GLN A 63 4.33 -0.40 4.57
CA GLN A 63 4.34 -0.83 5.96
C GLN A 63 3.50 0.10 6.81
N ARG A 64 2.24 0.20 6.42
CA ARG A 64 1.30 1.11 7.07
C ARG A 64 0.60 0.41 8.23
N ILE A 65 0.53 1.06 9.35
CA ILE A 65 -0.18 0.54 10.52
C ILE A 65 -1.67 0.84 10.36
N ILE A 66 -2.49 -0.21 10.41
CA ILE A 66 -3.94 -0.07 10.42
C ILE A 66 -4.44 -0.94 11.55
N GLY A 67 -4.90 -0.32 12.64
CA GLY A 67 -5.29 -1.04 13.83
C GLY A 67 -4.10 -1.80 14.39
N ASN A 68 -4.27 -3.08 14.59
CA ASN A 68 -3.21 -3.92 15.13
C ASN A 68 -2.42 -4.64 14.04
N TYR A 69 -2.55 -4.18 12.80
CA TYR A 69 -1.90 -4.82 11.66
C TYR A 69 -0.95 -3.85 10.98
N ILE A 70 0.08 -4.39 10.35
CA ILE A 70 0.96 -3.62 9.48
C ILE A 70 0.79 -4.21 8.11
N VAL A 71 0.22 -3.42 7.19
CA VAL A 71 -0.01 -3.89 5.82
C VAL A 71 1.18 -3.50 4.95
N ASP A 72 1.47 -4.30 3.93
CA ASP A 72 2.63 -4.04 3.09
C ASP A 72 2.53 -2.70 2.40
N PHE A 73 1.43 -2.43 1.75
CA PHE A 73 1.22 -1.16 1.04
C PHE A 73 -0.22 -0.70 1.19
N TYR A 74 -0.39 0.60 1.27
CA TYR A 74 -1.71 1.20 1.39
C TYR A 74 -1.82 2.39 0.47
N VAL A 75 -2.92 2.48 -0.25
CA VAL A 75 -3.21 3.63 -1.10
C VAL A 75 -4.30 4.43 -0.43
N LYS A 76 -3.90 5.49 0.25
CA LYS A 76 -4.83 6.27 1.05
C LYS A 76 -5.97 6.84 0.21
N ALA A 77 -5.67 7.32 -0.96
CA ALA A 77 -6.68 7.95 -1.81
C ALA A 77 -7.74 6.96 -2.29
N LEU A 78 -7.47 5.66 -2.21
CA LEU A 78 -8.39 4.63 -2.68
C LEU A 78 -8.89 3.72 -1.57
N GLY A 79 -8.35 3.85 -0.35
CA GLY A 79 -8.70 2.94 0.72
C GLY A 79 -8.31 1.51 0.38
N LEU A 80 -7.19 1.33 -0.29
CA LEU A 80 -6.81 0.03 -0.85
C LEU A 80 -5.57 -0.52 -0.15
N VAL A 81 -5.66 -1.75 0.32
CA VAL A 81 -4.54 -2.47 0.92
C VAL A 81 -3.98 -3.44 -0.11
N ILE A 82 -2.66 -3.46 -0.23
CA ILE A 82 -1.98 -4.40 -1.11
C ILE A 82 -0.99 -5.19 -0.28
N GLU A 83 -1.11 -6.52 -0.33
CA GLU A 83 -0.21 -7.41 0.36
C GLU A 83 0.58 -8.19 -0.68
N ILE A 84 1.88 -8.17 -0.57
CA ILE A 84 2.75 -8.87 -1.51
C ILE A 84 3.22 -10.15 -0.86
N ASP A 85 2.84 -11.26 -1.45
CA ASP A 85 3.30 -12.54 -0.95
C ASP A 85 4.69 -12.75 -1.52
N GLY A 86 5.69 -12.50 -0.70
CA GLY A 86 7.06 -12.57 -1.16
C GLY A 86 7.68 -13.93 -1.08
N GLU A 87 6.96 -14.91 -0.56
CA GLU A 87 7.50 -16.24 -0.50
C GLU A 87 7.14 -16.98 -1.75
N ILE A 88 8.08 -17.71 -2.26
CA ILE A 88 7.77 -18.60 -3.33
C ILE A 88 7.26 -19.84 -2.70
N HIS A 89 5.98 -20.03 -2.81
CA HIS A 89 5.39 -21.21 -2.24
C HIS A 89 5.62 -22.34 -3.16
N ASN A 90 6.11 -23.38 -2.59
CA ASN A 90 6.40 -24.52 -3.34
C ASN A 90 5.20 -25.36 -3.35
N PHE A 91 4.42 -25.20 -4.39
CA PHE A 91 3.15 -25.87 -4.40
C PHE A 91 3.20 -27.23 -4.92
N GLN A 92 4.37 -27.71 -5.23
CA GLN A 92 4.39 -28.98 -5.67
C GLN A 92 4.40 -29.79 -4.60
N GLU A 93 4.04 -29.56 -3.66
CA GLU A 93 4.03 -30.42 -2.73
C GLU A 93 3.33 -31.46 -2.93
#